data_1772c96b208c22c78371bf03e07d36c6
#
_entry.id   1772c96b208c22c78371bf03e07d36c6
#
_cell.length_a   1.000
_cell.length_b   1.000
_cell.length_c   1.000
_cell.angle_alpha   90.00
_cell.angle_beta   90.00
_cell.angle_gamma   90.00
#
_symmetry.space_group_name_H-M   'P 1'
#
loop_
_entity.id
_entity.type
_entity.pdbx_description
1 polymer ?
#
loop_
_entity_poly.entity_id
_entity_poly.type
_entity_poly.pdbx_seq_one_letter_code
_entity_poly.pdbx_strand_id
1 'polypeptide(L)'
;MSICDMKIALANDHRGLEAKEQVKAIVSQLGHECIDFGTDGEGPVDYPDVAYQAAKAVSKQDADRAILVCGTGIGMSIAANKVRGVRAALCYDELNAKVSRNHNDSNVLCLSGDLLGAQALRKIVEIWLTT
;
A
#
# COMPACT_ATOMS: atom_id res chain seq x y z
N MET A 1 -12.77 -10.55 -14.03
CA MET A 1 -11.35 -10.75 -13.70
C MET A 1 -11.24 -11.39 -12.33
N SER A 2 -10.41 -12.39 -12.20
CA SER A 2 -10.11 -12.96 -10.89
C SER A 2 -9.46 -11.89 -10.01
N ILE A 3 -9.76 -11.89 -8.69
CA ILE A 3 -9.09 -11.02 -7.74
C ILE A 3 -7.63 -11.43 -7.52
N CYS A 4 -7.21 -12.58 -8.09
CA CYS A 4 -5.80 -12.96 -8.20
C CYS A 4 -5.20 -12.32 -9.47
N ASP A 5 -3.88 -12.30 -9.58
CA ASP A 5 -3.15 -11.78 -10.75
C ASP A 5 -3.22 -10.27 -10.93
N MET A 6 -3.44 -9.53 -9.85
CA MET A 6 -3.30 -8.08 -9.89
C MET A 6 -1.83 -7.67 -9.85
N LYS A 7 -1.56 -6.50 -10.42
CA LYS A 7 -0.28 -5.82 -10.25
C LYS A 7 -0.42 -4.83 -9.10
N ILE A 8 0.37 -5.01 -8.06
CA ILE A 8 0.33 -4.18 -6.86
C ILE A 8 1.60 -3.36 -6.77
N ALA A 9 1.47 -2.05 -6.86
CA ALA A 9 2.59 -1.13 -6.67
C ALA A 9 2.88 -1.01 -5.18
N LEU A 10 4.15 -1.06 -4.81
CA LEU A 10 4.58 -0.92 -3.42
C LEU A 10 5.53 0.26 -3.32
N ALA A 11 5.39 1.03 -2.24
CA ALA A 11 6.34 2.10 -1.93
C ALA A 11 6.47 2.23 -0.42
N ASN A 12 7.64 2.66 0.02
CA ASN A 12 7.93 2.86 1.43
C ASN A 12 8.99 3.95 1.58
N ASP A 13 9.00 4.59 2.76
CA ASP A 13 10.17 5.34 3.18
C ASP A 13 11.08 4.43 4.02
N HIS A 14 12.17 4.97 4.56
CA HIS A 14 13.13 4.17 5.32
C HIS A 14 12.52 3.53 6.58
N ARG A 15 11.47 4.13 7.16
CA ARG A 15 10.79 3.60 8.35
C ARG A 15 9.83 2.46 8.01
N GLY A 16 9.42 2.35 6.75
CA GLY A 16 8.51 1.31 6.31
C GLY A 16 9.17 0.12 5.64
N LEU A 17 10.50 0.04 5.63
CA LEU A 17 11.21 -0.98 4.88
C LEU A 17 10.87 -2.41 5.33
N GLU A 18 10.93 -2.67 6.64
CA GLU A 18 10.65 -4.01 7.17
C GLU A 18 9.20 -4.42 6.89
N ALA A 19 8.27 -3.51 7.13
CA ALA A 19 6.86 -3.76 6.86
C ALA A 19 6.60 -3.98 5.37
N LYS A 20 7.26 -3.23 4.50
CA LYS A 20 7.12 -3.44 3.06
C LYS A 20 7.57 -4.84 2.64
N GLU A 21 8.66 -5.34 3.21
CA GLU A 21 9.11 -6.69 2.88
C GLU A 21 8.09 -7.75 3.31
N GLN A 22 7.43 -7.56 4.44
CA GLN A 22 6.34 -8.42 4.88
C GLN A 22 5.15 -8.34 3.94
N VAL A 23 4.76 -7.13 3.53
CA VAL A 23 3.67 -6.92 2.58
C VAL A 23 3.98 -7.60 1.25
N LYS A 24 5.20 -7.47 0.77
CA LYS A 24 5.64 -8.08 -0.48
C LYS A 24 5.46 -9.60 -0.46
N ALA A 25 5.82 -10.24 0.66
CA ALA A 25 5.62 -11.67 0.84
C ALA A 25 4.14 -12.05 0.82
N ILE A 26 3.29 -11.27 1.49
CA ILE A 26 1.84 -11.53 1.53
C ILE A 26 1.22 -11.39 0.15
N VAL A 27 1.57 -10.35 -0.58
CA VAL A 27 1.07 -10.10 -1.93
C VAL A 27 1.43 -11.26 -2.86
N SER A 28 2.68 -11.73 -2.78
CA SER A 28 3.14 -12.87 -3.58
C SER A 28 2.41 -14.16 -3.21
N GLN A 29 2.17 -14.40 -1.92
CA GLN A 29 1.45 -15.59 -1.44
C GLN A 29 0.01 -15.62 -1.95
N LEU A 30 -0.59 -14.44 -2.16
CA LEU A 30 -1.96 -14.33 -2.68
C LEU A 30 -2.03 -14.39 -4.21
N GLY A 31 -0.90 -14.57 -4.88
CA GLY A 31 -0.85 -14.74 -6.34
C GLY A 31 -0.76 -13.46 -7.13
N HIS A 32 -0.40 -12.34 -6.50
CA HIS A 32 -0.27 -11.06 -7.18
C HIS A 32 1.19 -10.73 -7.49
N GLU A 33 1.40 -9.88 -8.48
CA GLU A 33 2.70 -9.36 -8.86
C GLU A 33 2.97 -8.04 -8.15
N CYS A 34 4.19 -7.86 -7.66
CA CYS A 34 4.62 -6.62 -7.02
C CYS A 34 5.46 -5.78 -7.97
N ILE A 35 5.22 -4.46 -7.99
CA ILE A 35 6.08 -3.48 -8.63
C ILE A 35 6.57 -2.56 -7.50
N ASP A 36 7.85 -2.64 -7.17
CA ASP A 36 8.43 -1.96 -6.01
C ASP A 36 9.05 -0.62 -6.42
N PHE A 37 8.44 0.48 -5.97
CA PHE A 37 8.94 1.84 -6.19
C PHE A 37 9.66 2.39 -4.96
N GLY A 38 9.73 1.61 -3.89
CA GLY A 38 10.25 2.09 -2.61
C GLY A 38 11.76 2.00 -2.49
N THR A 39 12.26 2.43 -1.33
CA THR A 39 13.68 2.35 -1.01
C THR A 39 14.07 0.94 -0.57
N ASP A 40 15.32 0.59 -0.81
CA ASP A 40 15.92 -0.66 -0.29
C ASP A 40 16.62 -0.45 1.06
N GLY A 41 16.55 0.75 1.63
CA GLY A 41 17.17 1.09 2.90
C GLY A 41 18.45 1.90 2.79
N GLU A 42 18.88 2.24 1.60
CA GLU A 42 20.10 3.05 1.39
C GLU A 42 19.77 4.53 1.34
N GLY A 43 20.10 5.23 2.40
CA GLY A 43 19.95 6.67 2.49
C GLY A 43 18.51 7.14 2.76
N PRO A 44 18.35 8.44 3.03
CA PRO A 44 17.03 9.01 3.29
C PRO A 44 16.22 9.12 2.00
N VAL A 45 14.93 8.84 2.11
CA VAL A 45 13.98 8.94 0.99
C VAL A 45 12.86 9.86 1.41
N ASP A 46 12.54 10.82 0.55
CA ASP A 46 11.41 11.72 0.76
C ASP A 46 10.12 10.98 0.41
N TYR A 47 9.25 10.76 1.39
CA TYR A 47 8.06 9.94 1.21
C TYR A 47 7.11 10.45 0.11
N PRO A 48 6.97 11.78 -0.15
CA PRO A 48 6.08 12.21 -1.23
C PRO A 48 6.52 11.70 -2.60
N ASP A 49 7.82 11.60 -2.85
CA ASP A 49 8.33 11.15 -4.16
C ASP A 49 7.96 9.69 -4.43
N VAL A 50 8.20 8.80 -3.47
CA VAL A 50 7.88 7.37 -3.66
C VAL A 50 6.37 7.13 -3.65
N ALA A 51 5.63 7.86 -2.82
CA ALA A 51 4.18 7.78 -2.79
C ALA A 51 3.59 8.21 -4.15
N TYR A 52 4.12 9.28 -4.73
CA TYR A 52 3.70 9.76 -6.04
C TYR A 52 3.91 8.73 -7.13
N GLN A 53 5.07 8.08 -7.16
CA GLN A 53 5.36 7.09 -8.19
C GLN A 53 4.37 5.94 -8.16
N ALA A 54 4.10 5.39 -6.99
CA ALA A 54 3.15 4.29 -6.83
C ALA A 54 1.71 4.73 -7.12
N ALA A 55 1.31 5.90 -6.65
CA ALA A 55 -0.02 6.43 -6.89
C ALA A 55 -0.26 6.72 -8.37
N LYS A 56 0.73 7.26 -9.06
CA LYS A 56 0.64 7.51 -10.51
C LYS A 56 0.52 6.20 -11.29
N ALA A 57 1.19 5.14 -10.85
CA ALA A 57 1.06 3.85 -11.50
C ALA A 57 -0.39 3.36 -11.46
N VAL A 58 -1.08 3.57 -10.32
CA VAL A 58 -2.50 3.24 -10.21
C VAL A 58 -3.35 4.15 -11.08
N SER A 59 -3.10 5.44 -11.05
CA SER A 59 -3.83 6.44 -11.84
C SER A 59 -3.74 6.16 -13.34
N LYS A 60 -2.58 5.72 -13.82
CA LYS A 60 -2.34 5.40 -15.23
C LYS A 60 -2.72 3.98 -15.60
N GLN A 61 -3.16 3.19 -14.65
CA GLN A 61 -3.50 1.78 -14.82
C GLN A 61 -2.32 0.88 -15.16
N ASP A 62 -1.10 1.32 -14.80
CA ASP A 62 0.10 0.48 -14.87
C ASP A 62 0.13 -0.52 -13.70
N ALA A 63 -0.58 -0.19 -12.63
CA ALA A 63 -0.84 -1.09 -11.51
C ALA A 63 -2.33 -1.06 -11.20
N ASP A 64 -2.85 -2.15 -10.65
CA ASP A 64 -4.26 -2.25 -10.29
C ASP A 64 -4.55 -1.57 -8.96
N ARG A 65 -3.65 -1.74 -8.00
CA ARG A 65 -3.72 -1.14 -6.67
C ARG A 65 -2.31 -0.83 -6.18
N ALA A 66 -2.22 -0.10 -5.09
CA ALA A 66 -0.94 0.19 -4.45
C ALA A 66 -1.03 0.03 -2.94
N ILE A 67 0.09 -0.31 -2.32
CA ILE A 67 0.24 -0.37 -0.86
C ILE A 67 1.45 0.47 -0.49
N LEU A 68 1.25 1.45 0.38
CA LEU A 68 2.26 2.43 0.77
C LEU A 68 2.52 2.31 2.27
N VAL A 69 3.77 2.30 2.66
CA VAL A 69 4.16 2.14 4.07
C VAL A 69 5.13 3.24 4.48
N CYS A 70 4.81 3.94 5.56
CA CYS A 70 5.74 4.85 6.21
C CYS A 70 5.57 4.74 7.73
N GLY A 71 6.18 5.62 8.50
CA GLY A 71 6.11 5.54 9.96
C GLY A 71 4.69 5.45 10.48
N THR A 72 3.83 6.41 10.14
CA THR A 72 2.43 6.43 10.58
C THR A 72 1.45 6.06 9.47
N GLY A 73 1.85 6.15 8.23
CA GLY A 73 0.97 6.01 7.06
C GLY A 73 0.25 7.30 6.68
N ILE A 74 0.28 8.31 7.54
CA ILE A 74 -0.46 9.56 7.35
C ILE A 74 0.08 10.36 6.16
N GLY A 75 1.40 10.56 6.11
CA GLY A 75 2.03 11.33 5.04
C GLY A 75 1.83 10.68 3.68
N MET A 76 1.96 9.37 3.60
CA MET A 76 1.71 8.62 2.36
C MET A 76 0.27 8.78 1.90
N SER A 77 -0.68 8.73 2.83
CA SER A 77 -2.10 8.90 2.54
C SER A 77 -2.38 10.28 1.95
N ILE A 78 -1.81 11.32 2.55
CA ILE A 78 -2.00 12.70 2.07
C ILE A 78 -1.41 12.85 0.66
N ALA A 79 -0.17 12.40 0.47
CA ALA A 79 0.51 12.51 -0.82
C ALA A 79 -0.23 11.74 -1.92
N ALA A 80 -0.64 10.51 -1.65
CA ALA A 80 -1.33 9.68 -2.64
C ALA A 80 -2.67 10.27 -3.06
N ASN A 81 -3.44 10.83 -2.12
CA ASN A 81 -4.74 11.40 -2.42
C ASN A 81 -4.69 12.70 -3.24
N LYS A 82 -3.51 13.25 -3.46
CA LYS A 82 -3.35 14.38 -4.37
C LYS A 82 -3.29 13.95 -5.83
N VAL A 83 -3.17 12.66 -6.09
CA VAL A 83 -3.13 12.14 -7.46
C VAL A 83 -4.54 11.85 -7.94
N ARG A 84 -4.86 12.33 -9.15
CA ARG A 84 -6.19 12.15 -9.73
C ARG A 84 -6.50 10.67 -9.93
N GLY A 85 -7.70 10.27 -9.53
CA GLY A 85 -8.15 8.89 -9.66
C GLY A 85 -7.70 7.98 -8.53
N VAL A 86 -6.95 8.49 -7.56
CA VAL A 86 -6.49 7.73 -6.41
C VAL A 86 -7.43 7.97 -5.22
N ARG A 87 -7.85 6.88 -4.62
CA ARG A 87 -8.57 6.85 -3.34
C ARG A 87 -7.73 6.06 -2.36
N ALA A 88 -6.88 6.78 -1.61
CA ALA A 88 -5.98 6.17 -0.63
C ALA A 88 -6.64 6.15 0.74
N ALA A 89 -6.62 4.99 1.38
CA ALA A 89 -7.18 4.79 2.71
C ALA A 89 -6.07 4.42 3.69
N LEU A 90 -6.00 5.15 4.78
CA LEU A 90 -5.11 4.84 5.89
C LEU A 90 -5.83 3.86 6.82
N CYS A 91 -5.31 2.65 6.96
CA CYS A 91 -5.97 1.61 7.71
C CYS A 91 -5.10 1.08 8.83
N TYR A 92 -5.66 1.04 10.03
CA TYR A 92 -5.01 0.49 11.23
C TYR A 92 -5.67 -0.80 11.73
N ASP A 93 -6.78 -1.22 11.13
CA ASP A 93 -7.44 -2.47 11.48
C ASP A 93 -8.15 -3.10 10.28
N GLU A 94 -8.61 -4.33 10.47
CA GLU A 94 -9.28 -5.09 9.42
C GLU A 94 -10.59 -4.46 8.99
N LEU A 95 -11.33 -3.91 9.94
CA LEU A 95 -12.64 -3.35 9.67
C LEU A 95 -12.54 -2.14 8.74
N ASN A 96 -11.64 -1.20 9.03
CA ASN A 96 -11.55 -0.04 8.16
C ASN A 96 -10.93 -0.37 6.81
N ALA A 97 -10.09 -1.40 6.71
CA ALA A 97 -9.61 -1.88 5.42
C ALA A 97 -10.77 -2.43 4.58
N LYS A 98 -11.62 -3.25 5.16
CA LYS A 98 -12.79 -3.82 4.47
C LYS A 98 -13.78 -2.73 4.07
N VAL A 99 -14.09 -1.81 4.96
CA VAL A 99 -15.01 -0.70 4.71
C VAL A 99 -14.47 0.21 3.60
N SER A 100 -13.17 0.48 3.59
CA SER A 100 -12.57 1.31 2.55
C SER A 100 -12.77 0.71 1.15
N ARG A 101 -12.78 -0.62 1.06
CA ARG A 101 -13.07 -1.31 -0.20
C ARG A 101 -14.55 -1.29 -0.52
N ASN A 102 -15.39 -1.67 0.43
CA ASN A 102 -16.82 -1.83 0.18
C ASN A 102 -17.56 -0.50 -0.02
N HIS A 103 -17.16 0.54 0.70
CA HIS A 103 -17.86 1.81 0.71
C HIS A 103 -17.17 2.91 -0.10
N ASN A 104 -15.84 2.86 -0.16
CA ASN A 104 -15.08 3.94 -0.76
C ASN A 104 -14.31 3.53 -2.01
N ASP A 105 -14.32 2.25 -2.35
CA ASP A 105 -13.58 1.71 -3.48
C ASP A 105 -12.12 2.18 -3.47
N SER A 106 -11.48 2.07 -2.32
CA SER A 106 -10.08 2.48 -2.18
C SER A 106 -9.19 1.64 -3.10
N ASN A 107 -8.27 2.29 -3.78
CA ASN A 107 -7.33 1.62 -4.67
C ASN A 107 -5.88 1.75 -4.19
N VAL A 108 -5.66 2.49 -3.12
CA VAL A 108 -4.36 2.60 -2.46
C VAL A 108 -4.54 2.41 -0.96
N LEU A 109 -3.78 1.49 -0.39
CA LEU A 109 -3.78 1.20 1.05
C LEU A 109 -2.54 1.81 1.68
N CYS A 110 -2.72 2.60 2.73
CA CYS A 110 -1.60 3.19 3.46
C CYS A 110 -1.51 2.56 4.84
N LEU A 111 -0.30 2.16 5.22
CA LEU A 111 -0.02 1.40 6.43
C LEU A 111 1.06 2.06 7.26
N SER A 112 1.00 1.83 8.57
CA SER A 112 2.00 2.28 9.52
C SER A 112 3.02 1.18 9.79
N GLY A 113 4.29 1.43 9.49
CA GLY A 113 5.36 0.52 9.84
C GLY A 113 5.70 0.57 11.33
N ASP A 114 5.43 1.70 12.00
CA ASP A 114 5.76 1.88 13.41
C ASP A 114 4.69 1.32 14.35
N LEU A 115 3.41 1.44 13.97
CA LEU A 115 2.29 1.16 14.86
C LEU A 115 1.66 -0.22 14.66
N LEU A 116 1.90 -0.87 13.53
CA LEU A 116 1.31 -2.16 13.23
C LEU A 116 2.30 -3.29 13.46
N GLY A 117 1.89 -4.29 14.25
CA GLY A 117 2.65 -5.52 14.37
C GLY A 117 2.45 -6.40 13.13
N ALA A 118 3.30 -7.42 12.98
CA ALA A 118 3.29 -8.28 11.80
C ALA A 118 1.94 -8.97 11.57
N GLN A 119 1.28 -9.39 12.65
CA GLN A 119 0.00 -10.09 12.55
C GLN A 119 -1.12 -9.17 12.10
N ALA A 120 -1.19 -7.96 12.67
CA ALA A 120 -2.18 -6.94 12.27
C ALA A 120 -1.96 -6.53 10.81
N LEU A 121 -0.70 -6.33 10.42
CA LEU A 121 -0.33 -5.98 9.06
C LEU A 121 -0.83 -7.03 8.07
N ARG A 122 -0.59 -8.31 8.37
CA ARG A 122 -1.03 -9.41 7.52
C ARG A 122 -2.54 -9.42 7.33
N LYS A 123 -3.29 -9.30 8.43
CA LYS A 123 -4.75 -9.34 8.38
C LYS A 123 -5.32 -8.18 7.57
N ILE A 124 -4.77 -6.99 7.75
CA ILE A 124 -5.21 -5.80 7.01
C ILE A 124 -4.96 -5.99 5.51
N VAL A 125 -3.77 -6.41 5.13
CA VAL A 125 -3.41 -6.60 3.73
C VAL A 125 -4.25 -7.69 3.08
N GLU A 126 -4.41 -8.83 3.76
CA GLU A 126 -5.19 -9.93 3.23
C GLU A 126 -6.64 -9.53 2.96
N ILE A 127 -7.29 -8.88 3.93
CA ILE A 127 -8.69 -8.48 3.74
C ILE A 127 -8.83 -7.41 2.67
N TRP A 128 -7.91 -6.48 2.59
CA TRP A 128 -7.95 -5.42 1.59
C TRP A 128 -7.77 -5.97 0.16
N LEU A 129 -6.89 -6.94 -0.02
CA LEU A 129 -6.64 -7.54 -1.34
C LEU A 129 -7.72 -8.53 -1.75
N THR A 130 -8.48 -9.08 -0.82
CA THR A 130 -9.52 -10.07 -1.11
C THR A 130 -10.94 -9.49 -1.09
N THR A 131 -11.09 -8.19 -0.86
CA THR A 131 -12.41 -7.53 -0.84
C THR A 131 -12.69 -6.73 -2.11
#